data_cd279dbd6ad8dce67fdf0c9ead0c1cc2
#
_entry.id   cd279dbd6ad8dce67fdf0c9ead0c1cc2
#
_cell.length_a   1.000
_cell.length_b   1.000
_cell.length_c   1.000
_cell.angle_alpha   90.00
_cell.angle_beta   90.00
_cell.angle_gamma   90.00
#
_symmetry.space_group_name_H-M   'P 1'
#
loop_
_entity.id
_entity.type
_entity.pdbx_description
1 polymer ?
#
loop_
_entity_poly.entity_id
_entity_poly.type
_entity_poly.pdbx_seq_one_letter_code
_entity_poly.pdbx_strand_id
1 'polypeptide(L)'
;MTLIADRLNRISPSQTIAITTKARALKAEGRDIISLSAGEPDFDTPDHIKQAAIKAINEGETRYTDVAGTPALRKAAAAKFKRDSGIDYKPEEIIVSTGGKQVIFNAMPVSYTHLTLP
;
A
#
# COMPACT_ATOMS: atom_id res chain seq x y z
N MET A 1 -14.21 1.62 -32.10
CA MET A 1 -13.02 2.16 -31.43
C MET A 1 -13.02 1.67 -30.00
N THR A 2 -12.07 0.84 -29.62
CA THR A 2 -11.91 0.42 -28.22
C THR A 2 -11.25 1.58 -27.46
N LEU A 3 -11.90 2.06 -26.39
CA LEU A 3 -11.37 3.12 -25.52
C LEU A 3 -10.22 2.63 -24.62
N ILE A 4 -9.89 1.36 -24.71
CA ILE A 4 -8.89 0.68 -23.87
C ILE A 4 -7.59 0.54 -24.67
N ALA A 5 -6.48 0.95 -24.10
CA ALA A 5 -5.17 0.82 -24.73
C ALA A 5 -4.79 -0.66 -24.92
N ASP A 6 -4.23 -1.02 -26.09
CA ASP A 6 -3.88 -2.39 -26.48
C ASP A 6 -2.94 -3.09 -25.48
N ARG A 7 -2.11 -2.33 -24.77
CA ARG A 7 -1.26 -2.88 -23.71
C ARG A 7 -2.03 -3.57 -22.59
N LEU A 8 -3.27 -3.16 -22.31
CA LEU A 8 -4.12 -3.78 -21.27
C LEU A 8 -4.65 -5.14 -21.70
N ASN A 9 -4.78 -5.38 -23.00
CA ASN A 9 -5.18 -6.68 -23.55
C ASN A 9 -4.09 -7.76 -23.38
N ARG A 10 -2.86 -7.35 -23.09
CA ARG A 10 -1.70 -8.22 -22.86
C ARG A 10 -1.45 -8.54 -21.39
N ILE A 11 -2.21 -7.94 -20.49
CA ILE A 11 -2.08 -8.15 -19.04
C ILE A 11 -3.05 -9.23 -18.60
N SER A 12 -2.53 -10.31 -18.06
CA SER A 12 -3.37 -11.33 -17.42
C SER A 12 -3.85 -10.85 -16.04
N PRO A 13 -5.13 -10.99 -15.72
CA PRO A 13 -5.64 -10.72 -14.38
C PRO A 13 -4.89 -11.52 -13.31
N SER A 14 -4.75 -10.95 -12.11
CA SER A 14 -4.13 -11.66 -10.98
C SER A 14 -4.94 -12.88 -10.61
N GLN A 15 -4.34 -14.07 -10.68
CA GLN A 15 -4.97 -15.33 -10.29
C GLN A 15 -5.37 -15.33 -8.82
N THR A 16 -4.58 -14.73 -7.95
CA THR A 16 -4.88 -14.60 -6.51
C THR A 16 -6.16 -13.80 -6.29
N ILE A 17 -6.33 -12.68 -7.01
CA ILE A 17 -7.55 -11.87 -6.93
C ILE A 17 -8.75 -12.67 -7.44
N ALA A 18 -8.62 -13.36 -8.56
CA ALA A 18 -9.69 -14.16 -9.13
C ALA A 18 -10.16 -15.27 -8.17
N ILE A 19 -9.23 -16.00 -7.56
CA ILE A 19 -9.53 -17.06 -6.58
C ILE A 19 -10.19 -16.47 -5.32
N THR A 20 -9.67 -15.35 -4.79
CA THR A 20 -10.24 -14.67 -3.63
C THR A 20 -11.69 -14.20 -3.90
N THR A 21 -11.93 -13.62 -5.06
CA THR A 21 -13.27 -13.17 -5.48
C THR A 21 -14.22 -14.36 -5.59
N LYS A 22 -13.78 -15.45 -6.20
CA LYS A 22 -14.60 -16.69 -6.32
C LYS A 22 -14.93 -17.28 -4.94
N ALA A 23 -13.95 -17.34 -4.03
CA ALA A 23 -14.17 -17.84 -2.67
C ALA A 23 -15.20 -16.98 -1.92
N ARG A 24 -15.14 -15.66 -2.04
CA ARG A 24 -16.12 -14.73 -1.45
C ARG A 24 -17.53 -14.94 -2.02
N ALA A 25 -17.64 -15.10 -3.34
CA ALA A 25 -18.93 -15.36 -3.98
C ALA A 25 -19.56 -16.67 -3.48
N LEU A 26 -18.80 -17.73 -3.42
CA LEU A 26 -19.27 -19.03 -2.91
C LEU A 26 -19.68 -18.97 -1.44
N LYS A 27 -18.95 -18.22 -0.60
CA LYS A 27 -19.38 -17.97 0.80
C LYS A 27 -20.69 -17.20 0.87
N ALA A 28 -20.90 -16.21 0.01
CA ALA A 28 -22.15 -15.45 -0.06
C ALA A 28 -23.35 -16.31 -0.50
N GLU A 29 -23.10 -17.38 -1.27
CA GLU A 29 -24.10 -18.39 -1.64
C GLU A 29 -24.40 -19.39 -0.49
N GLY A 30 -23.78 -19.22 0.69
CA GLY A 30 -23.98 -20.10 1.86
C GLY A 30 -23.12 -21.35 1.85
N ARG A 31 -22.13 -21.46 0.96
CA ARG A 31 -21.21 -22.60 0.95
C ARG A 31 -20.17 -22.48 2.08
N ASP A 32 -19.88 -23.61 2.71
CA ASP A 32 -18.77 -23.71 3.67
C ASP A 32 -17.44 -23.76 2.92
N ILE A 33 -16.79 -22.60 2.80
CA ILE A 33 -15.52 -22.43 2.09
C ILE A 33 -14.44 -22.00 3.06
N ILE A 34 -13.38 -22.79 3.15
CA ILE A 34 -12.11 -22.40 3.80
C ILE A 34 -11.23 -21.77 2.72
N SER A 35 -10.98 -20.47 2.85
CA SER A 35 -10.16 -19.73 1.87
C SER A 35 -8.70 -19.68 2.32
N LEU A 36 -7.80 -20.21 1.49
CA LEU A 36 -6.35 -20.12 1.64
C LEU A 36 -5.71 -19.23 0.56
N SER A 37 -6.52 -18.38 -0.10
CA SER A 37 -6.11 -17.64 -1.30
C SER A 37 -5.38 -16.33 -1.02
N ALA A 38 -5.59 -15.71 0.12
CA ALA A 38 -4.92 -14.48 0.53
C ALA A 38 -4.45 -14.61 1.99
N GLY A 39 -3.19 -14.28 2.23
CA GLY A 39 -2.66 -14.16 3.58
C GLY A 39 -2.87 -12.74 4.10
N GLU A 40 -3.59 -12.64 5.22
CA GLU A 40 -3.72 -11.42 5.99
C GLU A 40 -3.61 -11.75 7.47
N PRO A 41 -3.14 -10.84 8.33
CA PRO A 41 -3.15 -11.05 9.77
C PRO A 41 -4.57 -11.34 10.27
N ASP A 42 -4.72 -12.31 11.14
CA ASP A 42 -6.00 -12.67 11.77
C ASP A 42 -6.32 -11.80 12.99
N PHE A 43 -5.38 -10.97 13.41
CA PHE A 43 -5.57 -9.97 14.45
C PHE A 43 -6.04 -8.65 13.86
N ASP A 44 -6.96 -8.00 14.53
CA ASP A 44 -7.34 -6.63 14.24
C ASP A 44 -6.18 -5.65 14.42
N THR A 45 -6.30 -4.49 13.78
CA THR A 45 -5.42 -3.35 14.07
C THR A 45 -5.46 -3.02 15.57
N PRO A 46 -4.30 -2.88 16.24
CA PRO A 46 -4.25 -2.56 17.66
C PRO A 46 -5.08 -1.33 18.03
N ASP A 47 -5.77 -1.38 19.16
CA ASP A 47 -6.74 -0.36 19.56
C ASP A 47 -6.15 1.05 19.65
N HIS A 48 -4.92 1.20 20.15
CA HIS A 48 -4.25 2.50 20.20
C HIS A 48 -4.04 3.13 18.82
N ILE A 49 -3.84 2.30 17.77
CA ILE A 49 -3.71 2.77 16.38
C ILE A 49 -5.09 3.19 15.85
N LYS A 50 -6.13 2.39 16.10
CA LYS A 50 -7.51 2.74 15.73
C LYS A 50 -7.93 4.06 16.38
N GLN A 51 -7.66 4.23 17.68
CA GLN A 51 -7.99 5.45 18.40
C GLN A 51 -7.22 6.67 17.91
N ALA A 52 -5.94 6.51 17.55
CA ALA A 52 -5.16 7.59 16.94
C ALA A 52 -5.76 8.05 15.60
N ALA A 53 -6.21 7.12 14.76
CA ALA A 53 -6.87 7.44 13.50
C ALA A 53 -8.21 8.16 13.71
N ILE A 54 -9.05 7.68 14.65
CA ILE A 54 -10.33 8.32 15.00
C ILE A 54 -10.09 9.74 15.51
N LYS A 55 -9.10 9.91 16.38
CA LYS A 55 -8.73 11.23 16.90
C LYS A 55 -8.33 12.18 15.78
N ALA A 56 -7.44 11.75 14.88
CA ALA A 56 -7.00 12.57 13.75
C ALA A 56 -8.17 13.00 12.85
N ILE A 57 -9.12 12.10 12.58
CA ILE A 57 -10.33 12.43 11.81
C ILE A 57 -11.16 13.50 12.54
N ASN A 58 -11.40 13.31 13.83
CA ASN A 58 -12.18 14.25 14.63
C ASN A 58 -11.51 15.64 14.76
N GLU A 59 -10.20 15.69 14.73
CA GLU A 59 -9.39 16.92 14.74
C GLU A 59 -9.29 17.60 13.37
N GLY A 60 -9.88 17.00 12.33
CA GLY A 60 -9.91 17.57 10.98
C GLY A 60 -8.65 17.34 10.16
N GLU A 61 -7.81 16.36 10.51
CA GLU A 61 -6.65 15.91 9.74
C GLU A 61 -7.07 15.17 8.46
N THR A 62 -7.94 15.81 7.67
CA THR A 62 -8.58 15.23 6.47
C THR A 62 -8.31 16.04 5.21
N ARG A 63 -7.33 16.94 5.25
CA ARG A 63 -6.96 17.81 4.14
C ARG A 63 -5.73 17.31 3.40
N TYR A 64 -5.44 17.93 2.28
CA TYR A 64 -4.21 17.65 1.54
C TYR A 64 -2.97 17.88 2.40
N THR A 65 -2.04 16.96 2.31
CA THR A 65 -0.72 17.03 2.94
C THR A 65 0.34 17.40 1.91
N ASP A 66 1.58 17.58 2.36
CA ASP A 66 2.73 17.62 1.47
C ASP A 66 2.81 16.33 0.64
N VAL A 67 3.34 16.41 -0.58
CA VAL A 67 3.48 15.27 -1.50
C VAL A 67 4.26 14.11 -0.88
N ALA A 68 5.26 14.43 -0.07
CA ALA A 68 6.09 13.43 0.62
C ALA A 68 5.46 12.88 1.91
N GLY A 69 4.29 13.36 2.31
CA GLY A 69 3.63 13.05 3.58
C GLY A 69 3.86 14.10 4.65
N THR A 70 3.11 14.00 5.75
CA THR A 70 3.21 14.98 6.84
C THR A 70 4.60 14.99 7.47
N PRO A 71 5.15 16.16 7.88
CA PRO A 71 6.44 16.23 8.54
C PRO A 71 6.53 15.36 9.79
N ALA A 72 5.45 15.26 10.55
CA ALA A 72 5.37 14.42 11.75
C ALA A 72 5.56 12.94 11.43
N LEU A 73 4.88 12.42 10.39
CA LEU A 73 4.99 11.02 9.98
C LEU A 73 6.39 10.72 9.42
N ARG A 74 6.95 11.60 8.60
CA ARG A 74 8.31 11.46 8.04
C ARG A 74 9.36 11.40 9.15
N LYS A 75 9.25 12.27 10.16
CA LYS A 75 10.13 12.26 11.34
C LYS A 75 9.98 10.97 12.15
N ALA A 76 8.75 10.50 12.35
CA ALA A 76 8.50 9.25 13.06
C ALA A 76 9.06 8.03 12.29
N ALA A 77 8.95 8.02 10.97
CA ALA A 77 9.51 6.98 10.13
C ALA A 77 11.06 6.96 10.19
N ALA A 78 11.70 8.13 10.13
CA ALA A 78 13.16 8.25 10.30
C ALA A 78 13.61 7.70 11.66
N ALA A 79 12.92 8.10 12.73
CA ALA A 79 13.21 7.61 14.07
C ALA A 79 13.03 6.08 14.21
N LYS A 80 12.03 5.52 13.52
CA LYS A 80 11.80 4.07 13.48
C LYS A 80 12.95 3.36 12.77
N PHE A 81 13.40 3.82 11.60
CA PHE A 81 14.54 3.21 10.89
C PHE A 81 15.81 3.23 11.73
N LYS A 82 16.07 4.32 12.43
CA LYS A 82 17.21 4.40 13.35
C LYS A 82 17.11 3.39 14.49
N ARG A 83 15.93 3.30 15.13
CA ARG A 83 15.70 2.41 16.27
C ARG A 83 15.77 0.93 15.88
N ASP A 84 15.10 0.55 14.78
CA ASP A 84 14.85 -0.86 14.44
C ASP A 84 15.94 -1.45 13.52
N SER A 85 16.56 -0.61 12.70
CA SER A 85 17.53 -1.02 11.66
C SER A 85 18.93 -0.40 11.82
N GLY A 86 19.09 0.56 12.73
CA GLY A 86 20.35 1.28 12.91
C GLY A 86 20.70 2.26 11.78
N ILE A 87 19.76 2.51 10.85
CA ILE A 87 19.97 3.38 9.69
C ILE A 87 19.48 4.78 10.03
N ASP A 88 20.32 5.77 9.83
CA ASP A 88 20.04 7.18 10.15
C ASP A 88 19.64 7.93 8.88
N TYR A 89 18.33 8.12 8.70
CA TYR A 89 17.74 8.92 7.62
C TYR A 89 17.29 10.28 8.16
N LYS A 90 17.41 11.28 7.31
CA LYS A 90 16.76 12.58 7.56
C LYS A 90 15.29 12.51 7.13
N PRO A 91 14.37 13.26 7.75
CA PRO A 91 12.97 13.30 7.32
C PRO A 91 12.79 13.68 5.84
N GLU A 92 13.72 14.48 5.28
CA GLU A 92 13.70 14.89 3.87
C GLU A 92 14.00 13.75 2.90
N GLU A 93 14.63 12.68 3.39
CA GLU A 93 14.93 11.47 2.61
C GLU A 93 13.80 10.43 2.64
N ILE A 94 12.66 10.76 3.27
CA ILE A 94 11.52 9.87 3.43
C ILE A 94 10.33 10.39 2.63
N ILE A 95 9.75 9.51 1.83
CA ILE A 95 8.48 9.73 1.13
C ILE A 95 7.48 8.66 1.59
N VAL A 96 6.30 9.11 1.99
CA VAL A 96 5.18 8.23 2.32
C VAL A 96 4.31 8.04 1.09
N SER A 97 4.01 6.81 0.76
CA SER A 97 3.23 6.46 -0.43
C SER A 97 2.11 5.47 -0.10
N THR A 98 1.15 5.33 -1.01
CA THR A 98 -0.04 4.49 -0.83
C THR A 98 0.28 3.01 -1.03
N GLY A 99 0.89 2.40 -0.02
CA GLY A 99 1.24 0.98 -0.01
C GLY A 99 2.55 0.65 -0.74
N GLY A 100 3.14 -0.51 -0.41
CA GLY A 100 4.46 -0.91 -0.90
C GLY A 100 4.55 -1.09 -2.42
N LYS A 101 3.49 -1.53 -3.08
CA LYS A 101 3.46 -1.66 -4.54
C LYS A 101 3.60 -0.30 -5.24
N GLN A 102 2.97 0.74 -4.70
CA GLN A 102 3.10 2.10 -5.22
C GLN A 102 4.52 2.64 -5.05
N VAL A 103 5.17 2.35 -3.92
CA VAL A 103 6.57 2.71 -3.67
C VAL A 103 7.48 2.09 -4.73
N ILE A 104 7.36 0.79 -4.96
CA ILE A 104 8.16 0.07 -5.95
C ILE A 104 7.88 0.61 -7.35
N PHE A 105 6.60 0.78 -7.71
CA PHE A 105 6.22 1.31 -9.02
C PHE A 105 6.80 2.71 -9.27
N ASN A 106 6.78 3.60 -8.27
CA ASN A 106 7.32 4.95 -8.40
C ASN A 106 8.85 4.96 -8.49
N ALA A 107 9.53 4.06 -7.78
CA ALA A 107 10.99 3.96 -7.80
C ALA A 107 11.52 3.43 -9.14
N MET A 108 10.83 2.46 -9.74
CA MET A 108 11.28 1.80 -10.97
C MET A 108 11.45 2.74 -12.17
N PRO A 109 10.49 3.59 -12.57
CA PRO A 109 10.66 4.51 -13.70
C PRO A 109 11.80 5.50 -13.48
N VAL A 110 12.03 5.95 -12.25
CA VAL A 110 13.10 6.90 -11.94
C VAL A 110 14.47 6.23 -12.03
N SER A 111 14.60 5.01 -11.53
CA SER A 111 15.86 4.27 -11.55
C SER A 111 16.15 3.70 -12.94
N TYR A 112 15.14 3.18 -13.63
CA TYR A 112 15.28 2.52 -14.92
C TYR A 112 15.49 3.46 -16.10
N THR A 113 15.07 4.71 -16.04
CA THR A 113 15.40 5.71 -17.09
C THR A 113 16.91 5.94 -17.21
N HIS A 114 17.67 5.61 -16.18
CA HIS A 114 19.14 5.65 -16.20
C HIS A 114 19.79 4.28 -16.40
N LEU A 115 19.02 3.18 -16.32
CA LEU A 115 19.49 1.81 -16.40
C LEU A 115 18.99 1.07 -17.65
N THR A 116 18.02 1.60 -18.38
CA THR A 116 17.65 1.06 -19.70
C THR A 116 18.75 1.45 -20.68
N LEU A 117 19.69 0.57 -20.77
CA LEU A 117 20.62 0.55 -21.86
C LEU A 117 19.87 0.32 -23.17
N PRO A 118 20.35 0.91 -24.26
CA PRO A 118 19.77 0.76 -25.56
C PRO A 118 19.74 -0.68 -26.01
#